data_a5d39af0d6f5d8269463f8364876f7dd
#
_entry.id   a5d39af0d6f5d8269463f8364876f7dd
#
_cell.length_a   1.000
_cell.length_b   1.000
_cell.length_c   1.000
_cell.angle_alpha   90.00
_cell.angle_beta   90.00
_cell.angle_gamma   90.00
#
_symmetry.space_group_name_H-M   'P 1'
#
loop_
_entity.id
_entity.type
_entity.pdbx_description
1 polymer ?
#
loop_
_entity_poly.entity_id
_entity_poly.type
_entity_poly.pdbx_seq_one_letter_code
_entity_poly.pdbx_strand_id
1 'polypeptide(L)'
;MSSTGATLSGSYTGATLAVSEVGFYYGTTDNPSTKVTATGTSSSFSKALTGLNPNTTYYYKAYVIEGGQERTGSVQSFKTKAVATSTVYNDAASAVTSSSALLNGHFSGATGQIYETGFYWGTSSGNLNQTVTTDGTNASSGNFSCTIGGSSPLSASTTYYYKAYVLEYDEASGNYVERVASTVQSFTTAAQQQGNNDYLTGYGMPDISGLGVSLRQSGTYTDRNDKWYSYNTNSSNRQIAVHTYSEGAPNSAETLNYVVLYDQSKYAPVWTAHTMNSTYWPDENAGRNDSWTSDPAISLTQQTGLDNASSVGYSRGHFVASEYRQTTVKQNKQTFYYSNQAPQWQNGFNDGIWSTLEGRVKTKTPSGQYTMLYVVTGVLYEGNTTTLPSNGKNVPIPSHFYKCIMKCTLNGSGQVTGAQGIAFVYTNASHTGENYVSGATSIRSIEQRAGFDFFAKVPDDLENSAETNTDHSWFTGVSNTSSVYDNNWGTL
;
A
#
# COMPACT_ATOMS: atom_id res chain seq x y z
N MET A 1 -4.64 51.17 14.21
CA MET A 1 -5.89 50.37 13.97
C MET A 1 -5.74 49.02 14.60
N SER A 2 -6.81 48.50 15.18
CA SER A 2 -6.88 47.11 15.69
C SER A 2 -7.96 46.33 14.91
N SER A 3 -8.23 45.11 15.32
CA SER A 3 -9.31 44.29 14.76
C SER A 3 -10.71 44.83 15.10
N THR A 4 -10.84 45.49 16.22
CA THR A 4 -12.14 45.98 16.76
C THR A 4 -12.17 47.50 17.03
N GLY A 5 -11.14 48.25 16.61
CA GLY A 5 -11.08 49.68 16.88
C GLY A 5 -10.17 50.45 15.94
N ALA A 6 -10.45 51.72 15.83
CA ALA A 6 -9.66 52.69 15.07
C ALA A 6 -9.72 54.07 15.74
N THR A 7 -8.68 54.86 15.58
CA THR A 7 -8.71 56.28 15.94
C THR A 7 -8.82 57.07 14.65
N LEU A 8 -9.93 57.82 14.51
CA LEU A 8 -10.13 58.77 13.44
C LEU A 8 -9.50 60.11 13.83
N SER A 9 -8.84 60.76 12.88
CA SER A 9 -8.25 62.11 13.06
C SER A 9 -8.78 63.04 11.98
N GLY A 10 -9.11 64.26 12.37
CA GLY A 10 -9.61 65.29 11.49
C GLY A 10 -9.09 66.68 11.88
N SER A 11 -9.17 67.62 10.95
CA SER A 11 -8.83 69.02 11.18
C SER A 11 -9.74 69.91 10.35
N TYR A 12 -9.89 71.17 10.81
CA TYR A 12 -10.55 72.23 10.04
C TYR A 12 -9.68 73.50 10.10
N THR A 13 -9.87 74.37 9.13
CA THR A 13 -9.18 75.69 9.05
C THR A 13 -10.19 76.72 8.61
N GLY A 14 -9.89 78.00 8.89
CA GLY A 14 -10.70 79.17 8.37
C GLY A 14 -11.99 79.34 9.05
N ALA A 15 -12.20 78.81 10.25
CA ALA A 15 -13.46 79.12 10.99
C ALA A 15 -13.54 80.62 11.38
N THR A 16 -14.63 81.22 11.05
CA THR A 16 -14.88 82.65 11.34
C THR A 16 -15.94 82.86 12.44
N LEU A 17 -16.63 81.79 12.78
CA LEU A 17 -17.65 81.78 13.85
C LEU A 17 -17.30 80.77 14.91
N ALA A 18 -17.95 80.78 16.04
CA ALA A 18 -17.73 79.79 17.10
C ALA A 18 -18.07 78.41 16.64
N VAL A 19 -17.11 77.50 16.80
CA VAL A 19 -17.25 76.04 16.57
C VAL A 19 -17.89 75.42 17.82
N SER A 20 -19.08 74.85 17.68
CA SER A 20 -19.80 74.26 18.79
C SER A 20 -19.62 72.75 18.91
N GLU A 21 -19.28 72.06 17.82
CA GLU A 21 -19.07 70.59 17.80
C GLU A 21 -18.17 70.17 16.65
N VAL A 22 -17.38 69.14 16.86
CA VAL A 22 -16.56 68.45 15.84
C VAL A 22 -16.67 66.95 16.04
N GLY A 23 -16.54 66.18 14.97
CA GLY A 23 -16.58 64.72 15.06
C GLY A 23 -16.54 64.02 13.70
N PHE A 24 -17.11 62.86 13.66
CA PHE A 24 -17.10 62.03 12.46
C PHE A 24 -18.44 61.35 12.23
N TYR A 25 -18.76 61.17 10.95
CA TYR A 25 -19.70 60.15 10.52
C TYR A 25 -18.89 58.93 10.10
N TYR A 26 -19.31 57.70 10.49
CA TYR A 26 -18.69 56.48 10.07
C TYR A 26 -19.75 55.42 9.74
N GLY A 27 -19.33 54.35 9.03
CA GLY A 27 -20.22 53.25 8.62
C GLY A 27 -19.52 52.31 7.66
N THR A 28 -20.22 51.26 7.23
CA THR A 28 -19.69 50.23 6.31
C THR A 28 -20.01 50.53 4.84
N THR A 29 -20.67 51.66 4.55
CA THR A 29 -20.95 52.14 3.18
C THR A 29 -20.21 53.44 2.92
N ASP A 30 -20.02 53.81 1.66
CA ASP A 30 -19.40 55.04 1.21
C ASP A 30 -20.21 56.34 1.54
N ASN A 31 -21.42 56.17 2.04
CA ASN A 31 -22.22 57.24 2.64
C ASN A 31 -22.37 57.03 4.16
N PRO A 32 -21.30 57.29 4.94
CA PRO A 32 -21.29 57.01 6.38
C PRO A 32 -22.26 57.90 7.13
N SER A 33 -23.12 57.31 8.00
CA SER A 33 -24.23 57.98 8.66
C SER A 33 -24.22 57.90 10.19
N THR A 34 -23.44 57.03 10.80
CA THR A 34 -23.35 56.92 12.25
C THR A 34 -22.47 58.05 12.80
N LYS A 35 -23.11 58.99 13.54
CA LYS A 35 -22.46 60.19 14.09
C LYS A 35 -21.76 59.88 15.40
N VAL A 36 -20.47 60.32 15.54
CA VAL A 36 -19.72 60.28 16.79
C VAL A 36 -19.02 61.61 17.01
N THR A 37 -19.21 62.21 18.20
CA THR A 37 -18.64 63.48 18.56
C THR A 37 -17.26 63.30 19.16
N ALA A 38 -16.28 64.13 18.75
CA ALA A 38 -14.97 64.19 19.36
C ALA A 38 -15.01 65.08 20.62
N THR A 39 -14.05 64.89 21.51
CA THR A 39 -13.96 65.69 22.73
C THR A 39 -13.31 67.02 22.41
N GLY A 40 -13.97 68.12 22.78
CA GLY A 40 -13.50 69.50 22.55
C GLY A 40 -13.80 70.02 21.15
N THR A 41 -13.45 71.26 20.87
CA THR A 41 -13.72 71.97 19.61
C THR A 41 -12.43 72.55 18.98
N SER A 42 -11.26 71.98 19.30
CA SER A 42 -9.98 72.37 18.72
C SER A 42 -9.87 72.09 17.23
N SER A 43 -9.08 72.88 16.51
CA SER A 43 -8.90 72.75 15.06
C SER A 43 -8.33 71.44 14.58
N SER A 44 -7.74 70.67 15.48
CA SER A 44 -7.34 69.26 15.26
C SER A 44 -8.06 68.41 16.32
N PHE A 45 -8.73 67.35 15.89
CA PHE A 45 -9.52 66.52 16.78
C PHE A 45 -9.39 65.05 16.39
N SER A 46 -9.65 64.17 17.33
CA SER A 46 -9.67 62.73 17.10
C SER A 46 -10.80 62.06 17.87
N LYS A 47 -11.18 60.85 17.40
CA LYS A 47 -12.14 59.98 18.06
C LYS A 47 -11.72 58.55 17.95
N ALA A 48 -11.61 57.91 19.08
CA ALA A 48 -11.44 56.42 19.12
C ALA A 48 -12.82 55.79 18.89
N LEU A 49 -12.84 54.83 17.96
CA LEU A 49 -13.94 53.91 17.74
C LEU A 49 -13.61 52.57 18.34
N THR A 50 -14.59 51.91 18.95
CA THR A 50 -14.47 50.55 19.52
C THR A 50 -15.67 49.70 19.08
N GLY A 51 -15.58 48.37 19.21
CA GLY A 51 -16.66 47.46 18.84
C GLY A 51 -16.86 47.32 17.34
N LEU A 52 -15.86 47.64 16.55
CA LEU A 52 -15.91 47.44 15.10
C LEU A 52 -15.76 45.95 14.77
N ASN A 53 -16.32 45.53 13.63
CA ASN A 53 -16.15 44.16 13.14
C ASN A 53 -14.76 43.99 12.55
N PRO A 54 -14.07 42.86 12.81
CA PRO A 54 -12.79 42.52 12.18
C PRO A 54 -12.89 42.40 10.65
N ASN A 55 -11.74 42.57 9.97
CA ASN A 55 -11.59 42.42 8.52
C ASN A 55 -12.63 43.22 7.69
N THR A 56 -13.14 44.32 8.24
CA THR A 56 -14.25 45.10 7.68
C THR A 56 -13.75 46.46 7.23
N THR A 57 -14.14 46.87 6.03
CA THR A 57 -13.87 48.22 5.53
C THR A 57 -14.94 49.17 6.09
N TYR A 58 -14.48 50.24 6.74
CA TYR A 58 -15.29 51.35 7.22
C TYR A 58 -14.93 52.59 6.44
N TYR A 59 -15.97 53.41 6.18
CA TYR A 59 -15.87 54.74 5.60
C TYR A 59 -16.14 55.76 6.67
N TYR A 60 -15.51 56.93 6.58
CA TYR A 60 -15.74 58.00 7.51
C TYR A 60 -15.56 59.37 6.84
N LYS A 61 -16.20 60.38 7.38
CA LYS A 61 -16.01 61.80 7.04
C LYS A 61 -16.04 62.64 8.30
N ALA A 62 -15.12 63.57 8.40
CA ALA A 62 -15.13 64.58 9.49
C ALA A 62 -16.29 65.55 9.31
N TYR A 63 -16.82 66.08 10.41
CA TYR A 63 -17.73 67.21 10.40
C TYR A 63 -17.33 68.25 11.44
N VAL A 64 -17.77 69.50 11.20
CA VAL A 64 -17.68 70.63 12.10
C VAL A 64 -18.96 71.38 12.10
N ILE A 65 -19.43 71.82 13.28
CA ILE A 65 -20.62 72.75 13.39
C ILE A 65 -20.13 74.13 13.78
N GLU A 66 -20.15 75.02 12.83
CA GLU A 66 -19.71 76.44 12.98
C GLU A 66 -20.92 77.37 12.82
N GLY A 67 -21.19 78.20 13.82
CA GLY A 67 -22.32 79.11 13.78
C GLY A 67 -23.71 78.43 13.59
N GLY A 68 -23.80 77.16 14.05
CA GLY A 68 -25.03 76.36 13.88
C GLY A 68 -25.18 75.64 12.53
N GLN A 69 -24.18 75.81 11.61
CA GLN A 69 -24.18 75.15 10.31
C GLN A 69 -23.19 74.02 10.31
N GLU A 70 -23.58 72.83 9.82
CA GLU A 70 -22.70 71.68 9.69
C GLU A 70 -22.01 71.73 8.33
N ARG A 71 -20.65 71.40 8.36
CA ARG A 71 -19.82 71.23 7.18
C ARG A 71 -19.13 69.87 7.33
N THR A 72 -19.05 69.11 6.23
CA THR A 72 -18.41 67.80 6.22
C THR A 72 -17.20 67.78 5.29
N GLY A 73 -16.20 67.04 5.64
CA GLY A 73 -15.05 66.71 4.78
C GLY A 73 -15.36 65.60 3.75
N SER A 74 -14.36 65.30 2.94
CA SER A 74 -14.43 64.16 2.01
C SER A 74 -14.49 62.83 2.74
N VAL A 75 -15.10 61.85 2.11
CA VAL A 75 -15.14 60.49 2.63
C VAL A 75 -13.75 59.85 2.50
N GLN A 76 -13.29 59.21 3.57
CA GLN A 76 -12.10 58.42 3.68
C GLN A 76 -12.48 56.99 4.09
N SER A 77 -11.57 56.03 3.94
CA SER A 77 -11.82 54.66 4.40
C SER A 77 -10.60 54.08 5.14
N PHE A 78 -10.89 53.09 5.95
CA PHE A 78 -9.92 52.22 6.58
C PHE A 78 -10.47 50.82 6.68
N LYS A 79 -9.61 49.82 6.79
CA LYS A 79 -10.00 48.44 7.04
C LYS A 79 -9.48 48.01 8.41
N THR A 80 -10.35 47.42 9.25
CA THR A 80 -9.95 46.81 10.50
C THR A 80 -9.08 45.56 10.24
N LYS A 81 -8.16 45.25 11.14
CA LYS A 81 -7.31 44.07 11.03
C LYS A 81 -8.13 42.79 11.07
N ALA A 82 -7.70 41.79 10.28
CA ALA A 82 -8.23 40.45 10.37
C ALA A 82 -7.80 39.77 11.68
N VAL A 83 -8.63 38.87 12.16
CA VAL A 83 -8.27 37.89 13.23
C VAL A 83 -8.38 36.53 12.65
N ALA A 84 -7.56 35.61 13.15
CA ALA A 84 -7.60 34.20 12.74
C ALA A 84 -8.95 33.57 13.13
N THR A 85 -9.71 33.04 12.15
CA THR A 85 -11.05 32.47 12.35
C THR A 85 -11.27 31.13 11.69
N SER A 86 -10.27 30.58 11.02
CA SER A 86 -10.41 29.32 10.32
C SER A 86 -10.86 28.17 11.23
N THR A 87 -11.71 27.32 10.67
CA THR A 87 -12.10 26.04 11.25
C THR A 87 -11.43 24.92 10.43
N VAL A 88 -10.80 23.97 11.11
CA VAL A 88 -10.04 22.88 10.52
C VAL A 88 -10.75 21.57 10.73
N TYR A 89 -10.71 20.71 9.73
CA TYR A 89 -11.36 19.41 9.70
C TYR A 89 -10.37 18.32 9.28
N ASN A 90 -10.50 17.14 9.90
CA ASN A 90 -9.85 15.93 9.41
C ASN A 90 -10.75 15.26 8.36
N ASP A 91 -10.16 14.83 7.26
CA ASP A 91 -10.79 13.92 6.31
C ASP A 91 -10.19 12.51 6.46
N ALA A 92 -10.86 11.52 5.90
CA ALA A 92 -10.37 10.13 5.97
C ALA A 92 -8.99 10.00 5.30
N ALA A 93 -8.08 9.29 5.96
CA ALA A 93 -6.80 8.95 5.34
C ALA A 93 -7.02 8.04 4.13
N SER A 94 -6.18 8.19 3.11
CA SER A 94 -6.23 7.42 1.86
C SER A 94 -4.86 6.85 1.51
N ALA A 95 -4.77 6.04 0.44
CA ALA A 95 -3.54 5.38 0.04
C ALA A 95 -2.79 4.71 1.21
N VAL A 96 -3.55 4.09 2.13
CA VAL A 96 -2.99 3.43 3.30
C VAL A 96 -2.34 2.12 2.89
N THR A 97 -1.03 2.00 3.17
CA THR A 97 -0.24 0.79 2.93
C THR A 97 0.25 0.21 4.25
N SER A 98 1.11 -0.80 4.21
CA SER A 98 1.77 -1.33 5.41
C SER A 98 2.80 -0.37 6.02
N SER A 99 3.25 0.64 5.27
CA SER A 99 4.38 1.50 5.67
C SER A 99 4.15 2.99 5.43
N SER A 100 3.01 3.39 4.85
CA SER A 100 2.69 4.79 4.56
C SER A 100 1.19 5.05 4.55
N ALA A 101 0.80 6.32 4.62
CA ALA A 101 -0.57 6.78 4.40
C ALA A 101 -0.57 8.23 3.89
N LEU A 102 -1.59 8.61 3.13
CA LEU A 102 -1.91 9.98 2.78
C LEU A 102 -2.95 10.51 3.78
N LEU A 103 -2.56 11.45 4.62
CA LEU A 103 -3.46 12.16 5.52
C LEU A 103 -4.14 13.28 4.74
N ASN A 104 -5.44 13.45 4.95
CA ASN A 104 -6.26 14.44 4.27
C ASN A 104 -6.97 15.33 5.28
N GLY A 105 -7.13 16.61 4.94
CA GLY A 105 -7.85 17.58 5.73
C GLY A 105 -8.29 18.77 4.90
N HIS A 106 -9.18 19.57 5.47
CA HIS A 106 -9.59 20.84 4.87
C HIS A 106 -9.83 21.90 5.94
N PHE A 107 -9.83 23.14 5.51
CA PHE A 107 -10.19 24.28 6.36
C PHE A 107 -11.18 25.20 5.64
N SER A 108 -11.89 26.00 6.43
CA SER A 108 -12.83 27.01 5.95
C SER A 108 -12.87 28.23 6.86
N GLY A 109 -13.30 29.37 6.31
CA GLY A 109 -13.51 30.62 7.07
C GLY A 109 -12.22 31.33 7.49
N ALA A 110 -11.08 31.08 6.83
CA ALA A 110 -9.87 31.82 7.08
C ALA A 110 -10.04 33.29 6.64
N THR A 111 -9.61 34.20 7.49
CA THR A 111 -9.65 35.67 7.26
C THR A 111 -8.26 36.24 7.09
N GLY A 112 -7.22 35.55 7.58
CA GLY A 112 -5.82 35.85 7.37
C GLY A 112 -5.17 34.88 6.38
N GLN A 113 -3.90 35.16 6.07
CA GLN A 113 -3.09 34.24 5.27
C GLN A 113 -2.86 32.94 6.03
N ILE A 114 -3.07 31.80 5.40
CA ILE A 114 -2.58 30.50 5.88
C ILE A 114 -1.11 30.37 5.51
N TYR A 115 -0.26 30.36 6.49
CA TYR A 115 1.19 30.23 6.31
C TYR A 115 1.60 28.79 6.08
N GLU A 116 1.00 27.87 6.84
CA GLU A 116 1.32 26.43 6.82
C GLU A 116 0.05 25.64 7.08
N THR A 117 -0.03 24.47 6.46
CA THR A 117 -1.00 23.43 6.79
C THR A 117 -0.26 22.13 7.14
N GLY A 118 -0.89 21.25 7.91
CA GLY A 118 -0.22 20.01 8.29
C GLY A 118 -1.05 19.12 9.19
N PHE A 119 -0.36 18.10 9.71
CA PHE A 119 -0.98 17.12 10.60
C PHE A 119 -0.06 16.81 11.78
N TYR A 120 -0.61 16.78 12.98
CA TYR A 120 -0.06 16.07 14.12
C TYR A 120 -0.49 14.61 14.05
N TRP A 121 0.42 13.69 14.28
CA TRP A 121 0.12 12.28 14.23
C TRP A 121 0.96 11.46 15.23
N GLY A 122 0.52 10.22 15.52
CA GLY A 122 1.21 9.31 16.44
C GLY A 122 0.45 8.00 16.60
N THR A 123 0.97 7.11 17.43
CA THR A 123 0.37 5.80 17.73
C THR A 123 -0.61 5.81 18.91
N SER A 124 -0.84 6.96 19.52
CA SER A 124 -1.79 7.14 20.62
C SER A 124 -2.67 8.35 20.37
N SER A 125 -3.98 8.21 20.53
CA SER A 125 -4.94 9.31 20.35
C SER A 125 -4.73 10.48 21.32
N GLY A 126 -4.11 10.23 22.48
CA GLY A 126 -3.76 11.25 23.49
C GLY A 126 -2.37 11.84 23.32
N ASN A 127 -1.53 11.31 22.41
CA ASN A 127 -0.17 11.78 22.21
C ASN A 127 0.20 11.75 20.72
N LEU A 128 -0.03 12.87 20.03
CA LEU A 128 0.31 13.07 18.61
C LEU A 128 1.65 13.83 18.53
N ASN A 129 2.75 13.12 18.71
CA ASN A 129 4.10 13.67 18.90
C ASN A 129 4.93 13.82 17.61
N GLN A 130 4.35 13.50 16.48
CA GLN A 130 4.96 13.68 15.15
C GLN A 130 4.20 14.76 14.39
N THR A 131 4.90 15.45 13.48
CA THR A 131 4.33 16.50 12.64
C THR A 131 4.74 16.27 11.19
N VAL A 132 3.82 16.55 10.27
CA VAL A 132 4.09 16.65 8.84
C VAL A 132 3.40 17.89 8.30
N THR A 133 4.07 18.65 7.44
CA THR A 133 3.62 19.96 6.96
C THR A 133 3.58 20.04 5.45
N THR A 134 2.79 20.97 4.95
CA THR A 134 2.77 21.41 3.56
C THR A 134 2.57 22.93 3.49
N ASP A 135 2.83 23.51 2.34
CA ASP A 135 2.75 24.96 2.13
C ASP A 135 1.36 25.52 2.43
N GLY A 136 1.32 26.77 2.85
CA GLY A 136 0.09 27.52 3.07
C GLY A 136 -0.50 28.10 1.80
N THR A 137 -1.56 28.92 1.99
CA THR A 137 -2.32 29.54 0.91
C THR A 137 -2.94 30.87 1.37
N ASN A 138 -3.32 31.73 0.42
CA ASN A 138 -4.12 32.94 0.68
C ASN A 138 -5.64 32.70 0.53
N ALA A 139 -6.06 31.47 0.26
CA ALA A 139 -7.48 31.15 0.13
C ALA A 139 -8.19 31.15 1.51
N SER A 140 -9.46 31.50 1.53
CA SER A 140 -10.28 31.44 2.74
C SER A 140 -10.77 30.05 3.09
N SER A 141 -10.57 29.08 2.21
CA SER A 141 -10.88 27.66 2.39
C SER A 141 -10.02 26.83 1.43
N GLY A 142 -9.75 25.58 1.78
CA GLY A 142 -8.97 24.69 0.92
C GLY A 142 -8.80 23.31 1.51
N ASN A 143 -8.48 22.35 0.62
CA ASN A 143 -8.08 21.00 0.98
C ASN A 143 -6.54 20.91 0.99
N PHE A 144 -6.00 20.07 1.85
CA PHE A 144 -4.58 19.79 1.90
C PHE A 144 -4.34 18.33 2.30
N SER A 145 -3.19 17.81 1.92
CA SER A 145 -2.82 16.44 2.23
C SER A 145 -1.32 16.28 2.40
N CYS A 146 -0.91 15.35 3.25
CA CYS A 146 0.50 15.01 3.48
C CYS A 146 0.69 13.52 3.53
N THR A 147 1.72 13.02 2.87
CA THR A 147 2.12 11.62 3.00
C THR A 147 3.01 11.43 4.22
N ILE A 148 2.68 10.45 5.05
CA ILE A 148 3.54 9.98 6.15
C ILE A 148 4.05 8.57 5.86
N GLY A 149 5.20 8.21 6.40
CA GLY A 149 5.83 6.90 6.20
C GLY A 149 6.79 6.80 5.01
N GLY A 150 7.07 7.89 4.28
CA GLY A 150 7.95 7.87 3.10
C GLY A 150 9.39 7.47 3.43
N SER A 151 10.21 8.39 3.91
CA SER A 151 11.61 8.14 4.29
C SER A 151 11.77 7.40 5.63
N SER A 152 10.74 7.43 6.48
CA SER A 152 10.68 6.71 7.76
C SER A 152 9.40 5.87 7.77
N PRO A 153 9.48 4.60 7.32
CA PRO A 153 8.30 3.75 7.16
C PRO A 153 7.49 3.61 8.46
N LEU A 154 6.17 3.65 8.34
CA LEU A 154 5.26 3.33 9.44
C LEU A 154 5.37 1.84 9.78
N SER A 155 5.04 1.48 11.01
CA SER A 155 4.89 0.07 11.41
C SER A 155 3.62 -0.51 10.78
N ALA A 156 3.72 -1.71 10.25
CA ALA A 156 2.58 -2.43 9.70
C ALA A 156 1.57 -2.84 10.81
N SER A 157 0.34 -3.12 10.42
CA SER A 157 -0.76 -3.53 11.34
C SER A 157 -0.89 -2.63 12.57
N THR A 158 -0.55 -1.35 12.43
CA THR A 158 -0.49 -0.39 13.53
C THR A 158 -1.53 0.70 13.31
N THR A 159 -2.30 0.99 14.35
CA THR A 159 -3.25 2.11 14.32
C THR A 159 -2.52 3.41 14.62
N TYR A 160 -2.66 4.36 13.72
CA TYR A 160 -2.18 5.73 13.84
C TYR A 160 -3.36 6.68 13.99
N TYR A 161 -3.13 7.74 14.75
CA TYR A 161 -4.08 8.80 15.03
C TYR A 161 -3.53 10.10 14.50
N TYR A 162 -4.40 11.01 14.05
CA TYR A 162 -3.97 12.31 13.53
C TYR A 162 -5.00 13.41 13.74
N LYS A 163 -4.50 14.64 13.73
CA LYS A 163 -5.26 15.89 13.69
C LYS A 163 -4.67 16.85 12.66
N ALA A 164 -5.49 17.37 11.80
CA ALA A 164 -5.14 18.43 10.89
C ALA A 164 -4.94 19.75 11.64
N TYR A 165 -4.04 20.59 11.18
CA TYR A 165 -3.87 21.96 11.68
C TYR A 165 -3.55 22.93 10.54
N VAL A 166 -3.77 24.23 10.81
CA VAL A 166 -3.30 25.34 10.00
C VAL A 166 -2.68 26.41 10.87
N LEU A 167 -1.68 27.13 10.35
CA LEU A 167 -1.14 28.36 10.94
C LEU A 167 -1.72 29.55 10.17
N GLU A 168 -2.69 30.26 10.77
CA GLU A 168 -3.34 31.42 10.19
C GLU A 168 -2.72 32.70 10.75
N TYR A 169 -2.37 33.66 9.88
CA TYR A 169 -1.86 34.95 10.30
C TYR A 169 -2.98 35.80 10.91
N ASP A 170 -2.83 36.21 12.15
CA ASP A 170 -3.71 37.15 12.86
C ASP A 170 -3.12 38.54 12.77
N GLU A 171 -3.67 39.38 11.90
CA GLU A 171 -3.24 40.78 11.76
C GLU A 171 -3.45 41.59 13.05
N ALA A 172 -4.40 41.21 13.90
CA ALA A 172 -4.66 41.91 15.14
C ALA A 172 -3.55 41.80 16.16
N SER A 173 -3.06 40.60 16.36
CA SER A 173 -1.92 40.32 17.24
C SER A 173 -0.55 40.48 16.55
N GLY A 174 -0.52 40.36 15.22
CA GLY A 174 0.72 40.34 14.44
C GLY A 174 1.45 39.01 14.51
N ASN A 175 0.77 37.92 14.92
CA ASN A 175 1.32 36.58 15.11
C ASN A 175 0.57 35.57 14.26
N TYR A 176 1.19 34.39 14.09
CA TYR A 176 0.49 33.21 13.59
C TYR A 176 -0.27 32.55 14.73
N VAL A 177 -1.52 32.21 14.48
CA VAL A 177 -2.40 31.49 15.39
C VAL A 177 -2.63 30.09 14.83
N GLU A 178 -2.33 29.10 15.63
CA GLU A 178 -2.61 27.72 15.27
C GLU A 178 -4.08 27.39 15.46
N ARG A 179 -4.66 26.74 14.44
CA ARG A 179 -6.00 26.16 14.45
C ARG A 179 -5.91 24.67 14.21
N VAL A 180 -6.46 23.88 15.11
CA VAL A 180 -6.36 22.41 15.07
C VAL A 180 -7.76 21.82 15.00
N ALA A 181 -7.94 20.76 14.24
CA ALA A 181 -9.20 20.03 14.16
C ALA A 181 -9.66 19.57 15.56
N SER A 182 -10.96 19.69 15.83
CA SER A 182 -11.52 19.40 17.16
C SER A 182 -11.51 17.89 17.49
N THR A 183 -11.58 17.04 16.49
CA THR A 183 -11.61 15.57 16.62
C THR A 183 -10.29 14.95 16.25
N VAL A 184 -10.03 13.75 16.76
CA VAL A 184 -8.93 12.88 16.32
C VAL A 184 -9.49 11.91 15.30
N GLN A 185 -8.82 11.73 14.18
CA GLN A 185 -9.08 10.65 13.22
C GLN A 185 -8.04 9.55 13.39
N SER A 186 -8.34 8.38 12.85
CA SER A 186 -7.40 7.26 12.86
C SER A 186 -7.47 6.46 11.56
N PHE A 187 -6.38 5.76 11.27
CA PHE A 187 -6.30 4.71 10.25
C PHE A 187 -5.42 3.60 10.79
N THR A 188 -5.56 2.40 10.24
CA THR A 188 -4.66 1.28 10.54
C THR A 188 -3.89 0.95 9.28
N THR A 189 -2.55 0.94 9.39
CA THR A 189 -1.69 0.48 8.29
C THR A 189 -2.03 -0.96 7.93
N ALA A 190 -1.91 -1.28 6.65
CA ALA A 190 -2.08 -2.65 6.19
C ALA A 190 -1.12 -3.58 6.94
N ALA A 191 -1.47 -4.84 7.04
CA ALA A 191 -0.53 -5.86 7.46
C ALA A 191 0.69 -5.81 6.54
N GLN A 192 1.89 -5.88 7.11
CA GLN A 192 3.08 -6.04 6.31
C GLN A 192 2.98 -7.41 5.64
N GLN A 193 2.76 -7.43 4.33
CA GLN A 193 3.15 -8.61 3.59
C GLN A 193 4.65 -8.75 3.77
N GLN A 194 5.07 -9.87 4.30
CA GLN A 194 6.42 -10.18 4.71
C GLN A 194 7.49 -9.65 3.74
N GLY A 195 7.88 -8.42 3.94
CA GLY A 195 9.04 -7.75 3.37
C GLY A 195 10.07 -7.44 4.45
N ASN A 196 10.06 -8.18 5.55
CA ASN A 196 11.18 -8.23 6.47
C ASN A 196 12.07 -9.41 6.08
N ASN A 197 13.35 -9.25 6.21
CA ASN A 197 14.46 -10.16 5.88
C ASN A 197 14.30 -11.65 6.27
N ASP A 198 13.10 -12.09 6.58
CA ASP A 198 12.75 -13.48 6.87
C ASP A 198 11.68 -14.00 5.89
N TYR A 199 12.03 -13.97 4.61
CA TYR A 199 11.22 -14.54 3.53
C TYR A 199 10.87 -16.02 3.70
N LEU A 200 11.48 -16.66 4.70
CA LEU A 200 11.39 -18.09 4.95
C LEU A 200 10.39 -18.45 6.08
N THR A 201 9.74 -17.46 6.71
CA THR A 201 8.82 -17.68 7.87
C THR A 201 7.37 -17.32 7.62
N GLY A 202 6.99 -17.01 6.36
CA GLY A 202 5.62 -16.60 6.00
C GLY A 202 4.59 -17.72 6.01
N TYR A 203 3.33 -17.36 6.13
CA TYR A 203 2.19 -18.29 6.05
C TYR A 203 2.16 -19.15 4.78
N GLY A 204 2.76 -18.67 3.69
CA GLY A 204 2.86 -19.41 2.43
C GLY A 204 4.03 -20.38 2.33
N MET A 205 4.86 -20.47 3.37
CA MET A 205 6.08 -21.31 3.35
C MET A 205 5.80 -22.69 3.89
N PRO A 206 6.39 -23.74 3.25
CA PRO A 206 6.52 -25.05 3.86
C PRO A 206 7.38 -25.01 5.12
N ASP A 207 7.20 -25.99 6.02
CA ASP A 207 8.10 -26.14 7.16
C ASP A 207 9.52 -26.46 6.67
N ILE A 208 10.46 -25.60 7.01
CA ILE A 208 11.88 -25.73 6.72
C ILE A 208 12.74 -25.91 7.99
N SER A 209 12.12 -26.05 9.17
CA SER A 209 12.81 -26.14 10.45
C SER A 209 13.79 -27.30 10.50
N GLY A 210 13.45 -28.42 9.86
CA GLY A 210 14.29 -29.61 9.75
C GLY A 210 15.42 -29.50 8.72
N LEU A 211 15.46 -28.44 7.90
CA LEU A 211 16.43 -28.33 6.80
C LEU A 211 17.79 -27.71 7.19
N GLY A 212 17.96 -27.23 8.43
CA GLY A 212 19.22 -26.62 8.88
C GLY A 212 19.64 -25.42 8.02
N VAL A 213 18.71 -24.52 7.73
CA VAL A 213 18.89 -23.43 6.78
C VAL A 213 19.85 -22.37 7.31
N SER A 214 20.82 -21.99 6.49
CA SER A 214 21.78 -20.90 6.79
C SER A 214 22.05 -20.06 5.55
N LEU A 215 22.08 -18.73 5.71
CA LEU A 215 22.40 -17.81 4.61
C LEU A 215 23.79 -18.10 4.06
N ARG A 216 23.88 -18.34 2.76
CA ARG A 216 25.13 -18.60 2.03
C ARG A 216 25.66 -17.32 1.39
N GLN A 217 24.82 -16.63 0.62
CA GLN A 217 25.17 -15.40 -0.08
C GLN A 217 23.91 -14.66 -0.54
N SER A 218 24.09 -13.41 -0.92
CA SER A 218 23.06 -12.59 -1.56
C SER A 218 23.67 -11.74 -2.67
N GLY A 219 22.85 -11.20 -3.54
CA GLY A 219 23.29 -10.36 -4.63
C GLY A 219 22.14 -9.67 -5.35
N THR A 220 22.49 -8.97 -6.43
CA THR A 220 21.52 -8.27 -7.28
C THR A 220 21.74 -8.67 -8.73
N TYR A 221 20.65 -8.92 -9.45
CA TYR A 221 20.66 -9.16 -10.89
C TYR A 221 19.86 -8.06 -11.59
N THR A 222 20.57 -7.05 -12.08
CA THR A 222 19.99 -5.77 -12.54
C THR A 222 18.99 -5.91 -13.69
N ASP A 223 19.25 -6.83 -14.65
CA ASP A 223 18.36 -7.04 -15.80
C ASP A 223 16.97 -7.55 -15.40
N ARG A 224 16.85 -8.16 -14.21
CA ARG A 224 15.62 -8.74 -13.68
C ARG A 224 15.08 -7.97 -12.48
N ASN A 225 15.74 -6.88 -12.10
CA ASN A 225 15.44 -6.14 -10.86
C ASN A 225 15.30 -7.08 -9.65
N ASP A 226 16.19 -8.06 -9.58
CA ASP A 226 16.17 -9.17 -8.65
C ASP A 226 17.23 -8.95 -7.58
N LYS A 227 16.81 -8.82 -6.34
CA LYS A 227 17.69 -9.03 -5.20
C LYS A 227 17.43 -10.44 -4.70
N TRP A 228 18.45 -11.25 -4.71
CA TRP A 228 18.34 -12.67 -4.41
C TRP A 228 19.15 -13.07 -3.19
N TYR A 229 18.68 -14.11 -2.52
CA TYR A 229 19.33 -14.72 -1.37
C TYR A 229 19.45 -16.21 -1.60
N SER A 230 20.63 -16.77 -1.30
CA SER A 230 20.93 -18.19 -1.38
C SER A 230 21.19 -18.74 0.01
N TYR A 231 20.53 -19.83 0.34
CA TYR A 231 20.72 -20.51 1.63
C TYR A 231 21.17 -21.94 1.40
N ASN A 232 22.13 -22.39 2.24
CA ASN A 232 22.46 -23.81 2.36
C ASN A 232 21.39 -24.51 3.19
N THR A 233 21.27 -25.82 2.95
CA THR A 233 20.50 -26.71 3.83
C THR A 233 21.47 -27.77 4.42
N ASN A 234 20.98 -28.60 5.33
CA ASN A 234 21.75 -29.76 5.86
C ASN A 234 21.97 -30.83 4.80
N SER A 235 21.32 -30.77 3.64
CA SER A 235 21.58 -31.62 2.48
C SER A 235 22.53 -30.93 1.52
N SER A 236 23.63 -31.58 1.16
CA SER A 236 24.59 -31.07 0.16
C SER A 236 23.98 -30.88 -1.23
N ASN A 237 22.86 -31.55 -1.52
CA ASN A 237 22.17 -31.48 -2.81
C ASN A 237 21.04 -30.49 -2.88
N ARG A 238 20.68 -29.83 -1.76
CA ARG A 238 19.57 -28.92 -1.73
C ARG A 238 20.00 -27.52 -1.34
N GLN A 239 19.44 -26.52 -2.03
CA GLN A 239 19.62 -25.10 -1.76
C GLN A 239 18.27 -24.39 -1.78
N ILE A 240 18.12 -23.36 -0.95
CA ILE A 240 16.97 -22.45 -1.03
C ILE A 240 17.42 -21.19 -1.75
N ALA A 241 16.66 -20.77 -2.75
CA ALA A 241 16.77 -19.48 -3.40
C ALA A 241 15.53 -18.63 -3.10
N VAL A 242 15.75 -17.37 -2.77
CA VAL A 242 14.71 -16.36 -2.55
C VAL A 242 14.92 -15.26 -3.57
N HIS A 243 13.88 -14.91 -4.29
CA HIS A 243 13.89 -13.84 -5.29
C HIS A 243 12.93 -12.75 -4.88
N THR A 244 13.37 -11.49 -4.97
CA THR A 244 12.58 -10.30 -4.65
C THR A 244 12.57 -9.33 -5.81
N TYR A 245 11.71 -8.32 -5.77
CA TYR A 245 11.69 -7.22 -6.72
C TYR A 245 11.24 -5.93 -6.01
N SER A 246 11.56 -4.78 -6.59
CA SER A 246 11.20 -3.47 -6.04
C SER A 246 10.54 -2.54 -7.06
N GLU A 247 10.91 -2.63 -8.36
CA GLU A 247 10.31 -1.82 -9.41
C GLU A 247 8.86 -2.28 -9.65
N GLY A 248 7.90 -1.36 -9.52
CA GLY A 248 6.46 -1.66 -9.59
C GLY A 248 5.89 -2.38 -8.37
N ALA A 249 6.73 -2.70 -7.37
CA ALA A 249 6.25 -3.21 -6.09
C ALA A 249 5.54 -2.11 -5.29
N PRO A 250 4.60 -2.45 -4.41
CA PRO A 250 3.96 -1.47 -3.55
C PRO A 250 5.01 -0.65 -2.80
N ASN A 251 4.91 0.68 -2.90
CA ASN A 251 5.84 1.65 -2.29
C ASN A 251 7.31 1.51 -2.71
N SER A 252 7.61 0.87 -3.84
CA SER A 252 8.98 0.56 -4.27
C SER A 252 9.81 -0.20 -3.22
N ALA A 253 9.15 -0.85 -2.26
CA ALA A 253 9.80 -1.67 -1.25
C ALA A 253 10.24 -3.02 -1.83
N GLU A 254 11.30 -3.58 -1.28
CA GLU A 254 11.71 -4.93 -1.63
C GLU A 254 10.60 -5.93 -1.25
N THR A 255 10.03 -6.61 -2.24
CA THR A 255 8.88 -7.50 -2.11
C THR A 255 9.26 -8.90 -2.56
N LEU A 256 8.85 -9.92 -1.81
CA LEU A 256 9.05 -11.33 -2.19
C LEU A 256 8.37 -11.62 -3.52
N ASN A 257 9.12 -12.14 -4.48
CA ASN A 257 8.57 -12.68 -5.70
C ASN A 257 8.21 -14.17 -5.55
N TYR A 258 9.18 -14.99 -5.17
CA TYR A 258 8.96 -16.39 -4.81
C TYR A 258 10.19 -16.99 -4.11
N VAL A 259 9.99 -18.15 -3.49
CA VAL A 259 11.02 -18.97 -2.88
C VAL A 259 11.09 -20.32 -3.60
N VAL A 260 12.29 -20.86 -3.74
CA VAL A 260 12.55 -22.17 -4.35
C VAL A 260 13.36 -23.04 -3.37
N LEU A 261 12.91 -24.24 -3.08
CA LEU A 261 13.80 -25.32 -2.61
C LEU A 261 14.23 -26.11 -3.84
N TYR A 262 15.49 -25.98 -4.23
CA TYR A 262 16.06 -26.60 -5.42
C TYR A 262 16.87 -27.86 -5.07
N ASP A 263 16.65 -28.95 -5.80
CA ASP A 263 17.46 -30.19 -5.69
C ASP A 263 18.44 -30.27 -6.85
N GLN A 264 19.70 -30.10 -6.53
CA GLN A 264 20.81 -30.10 -7.48
C GLN A 264 21.01 -31.48 -8.14
N SER A 265 20.62 -32.56 -7.48
CA SER A 265 20.71 -33.93 -8.04
C SER A 265 19.58 -34.22 -9.05
N LYS A 266 18.52 -33.43 -8.99
CA LYS A 266 17.34 -33.52 -9.90
C LYS A 266 17.35 -32.44 -10.97
N TYR A 267 18.20 -31.42 -10.82
CA TYR A 267 18.18 -30.19 -11.67
C TYR A 267 16.80 -29.53 -11.75
N ALA A 268 16.05 -29.57 -10.67
CA ALA A 268 14.68 -29.09 -10.60
C ALA A 268 14.32 -28.62 -9.19
N PRO A 269 13.31 -27.76 -9.03
CA PRO A 269 12.71 -27.48 -7.73
C PRO A 269 12.15 -28.76 -7.10
N VAL A 270 12.31 -28.89 -5.79
CA VAL A 270 11.48 -29.76 -4.96
C VAL A 270 10.10 -29.14 -4.85
N TRP A 271 10.10 -27.85 -4.51
CA TRP A 271 8.91 -27.00 -4.51
C TRP A 271 9.29 -25.52 -4.73
N THR A 272 8.31 -24.73 -5.14
CA THR A 272 8.34 -23.27 -5.07
C THR A 272 7.17 -22.79 -4.22
N ALA A 273 7.37 -21.69 -3.49
CA ALA A 273 6.33 -21.06 -2.69
C ALA A 273 6.19 -19.58 -3.07
N HIS A 274 4.95 -19.12 -3.26
CA HIS A 274 4.67 -17.72 -3.59
C HIS A 274 3.27 -17.29 -3.15
N THR A 275 3.07 -15.99 -3.05
CA THR A 275 1.79 -15.38 -2.71
C THR A 275 1.14 -14.77 -3.94
N MET A 276 -0.19 -14.82 -4.01
CA MET A 276 -1.02 -14.18 -5.03
C MET A 276 -2.00 -13.22 -4.37
N ASN A 277 -1.95 -11.95 -4.79
CA ASN A 277 -2.91 -10.92 -4.44
C ASN A 277 -2.73 -9.74 -5.42
N SER A 278 -3.79 -9.31 -6.08
CA SER A 278 -3.69 -8.30 -7.15
C SER A 278 -3.38 -6.88 -6.64
N THR A 279 -3.55 -6.60 -5.36
CA THR A 279 -3.15 -5.32 -4.77
C THR A 279 -1.62 -5.22 -4.62
N TYR A 280 -0.96 -6.34 -4.34
CA TYR A 280 0.48 -6.38 -4.10
C TYR A 280 1.29 -6.84 -5.33
N TRP A 281 0.69 -7.69 -6.16
CA TRP A 281 1.24 -8.12 -7.45
C TRP A 281 0.23 -7.80 -8.55
N PRO A 282 0.04 -6.52 -8.91
CA PRO A 282 -0.89 -6.13 -9.96
C PRO A 282 -0.46 -6.70 -11.30
N ASP A 283 -1.46 -7.05 -12.12
CA ASP A 283 -1.23 -7.44 -13.51
C ASP A 283 -1.26 -6.18 -14.40
N GLU A 284 -0.09 -5.66 -14.71
CA GLU A 284 0.09 -4.49 -15.57
C GLU A 284 0.31 -4.90 -17.05
N ASN A 285 0.03 -6.17 -17.39
CA ASN A 285 0.20 -6.72 -18.74
C ASN A 285 1.63 -6.54 -19.30
N ALA A 286 2.63 -6.67 -18.45
CA ALA A 286 4.05 -6.53 -18.86
C ALA A 286 4.47 -7.54 -19.92
N GLY A 287 3.62 -8.52 -20.20
CA GLY A 287 3.82 -9.55 -21.20
C GLY A 287 4.80 -10.64 -20.76
N ARG A 288 4.72 -11.77 -21.46
CA ARG A 288 5.62 -12.91 -21.28
C ARG A 288 6.99 -12.60 -21.93
N ASN A 289 8.06 -12.88 -21.21
CA ASN A 289 9.44 -12.67 -21.69
C ASN A 289 10.28 -13.92 -21.53
N ASP A 290 10.35 -14.75 -22.55
CA ASP A 290 11.01 -16.07 -22.58
C ASP A 290 12.56 -16.01 -22.47
N SER A 291 13.13 -15.18 -21.61
CA SER A 291 14.56 -15.02 -21.42
C SER A 291 15.14 -16.01 -20.39
N TRP A 292 15.09 -17.30 -20.70
CA TRP A 292 15.64 -18.35 -19.84
C TRP A 292 17.14 -18.16 -19.54
N THR A 293 17.51 -18.27 -18.27
CA THR A 293 18.89 -18.15 -17.82
C THR A 293 19.12 -18.88 -16.49
N SER A 294 20.39 -19.07 -16.15
CA SER A 294 20.78 -19.61 -14.86
C SER A 294 20.34 -18.68 -13.72
N ASP A 295 19.86 -19.29 -12.64
CA ASP A 295 19.54 -18.61 -11.41
C ASP A 295 20.83 -18.21 -10.68
N PRO A 296 21.07 -16.92 -10.38
CA PRO A 296 22.27 -16.48 -9.69
C PRO A 296 22.37 -16.98 -8.24
N ALA A 297 21.22 -17.34 -7.63
CA ALA A 297 21.18 -17.88 -6.27
C ALA A 297 21.56 -19.36 -6.18
N ILE A 298 21.59 -20.07 -7.29
CA ILE A 298 21.93 -21.50 -7.37
C ILE A 298 23.27 -21.67 -8.10
N SER A 299 24.09 -22.64 -7.70
CA SER A 299 25.38 -22.91 -8.36
C SER A 299 25.20 -23.21 -9.85
N LEU A 300 25.95 -22.52 -10.72
CA LEU A 300 25.87 -22.67 -12.18
C LEU A 300 26.08 -24.13 -12.65
N THR A 301 26.95 -24.87 -12.00
CA THR A 301 27.24 -26.26 -12.34
C THR A 301 26.08 -27.21 -12.04
N GLN A 302 25.14 -26.77 -11.25
CA GLN A 302 23.99 -27.55 -10.76
C GLN A 302 22.66 -27.18 -11.43
N GLN A 303 22.72 -26.46 -12.53
CA GLN A 303 21.53 -26.07 -13.29
C GLN A 303 21.61 -26.52 -14.75
N THR A 304 20.49 -26.60 -15.43
CA THR A 304 20.40 -26.87 -16.86
C THR A 304 19.18 -26.23 -17.48
N GLY A 305 19.31 -25.75 -18.72
CA GLY A 305 18.25 -25.03 -19.42
C GLY A 305 17.14 -25.92 -20.00
N LEU A 306 17.23 -27.23 -19.96
CA LEU A 306 16.33 -28.18 -20.64
C LEU A 306 16.20 -27.90 -22.15
N ASP A 307 17.31 -27.54 -22.82
CA ASP A 307 17.28 -27.02 -24.19
C ASP A 307 16.77 -28.03 -25.22
N ASN A 308 16.90 -29.33 -24.93
CA ASN A 308 16.46 -30.42 -25.81
C ASN A 308 15.08 -31.01 -25.42
N ALA A 309 14.39 -30.44 -24.42
CA ALA A 309 13.14 -31.04 -23.91
C ALA A 309 12.07 -31.17 -25.00
N SER A 310 11.90 -30.17 -25.83
CA SER A 310 10.88 -30.14 -26.90
C SER A 310 11.08 -31.23 -27.96
N SER A 311 12.30 -31.68 -28.21
CA SER A 311 12.58 -32.71 -29.21
C SER A 311 12.04 -34.10 -28.82
N VAL A 312 11.71 -34.30 -27.55
CA VAL A 312 11.18 -35.53 -26.97
C VAL A 312 9.83 -35.36 -26.28
N GLY A 313 9.10 -34.31 -26.60
CA GLY A 313 7.72 -34.07 -26.16
C GLY A 313 7.57 -33.42 -24.79
N TYR A 314 8.64 -32.89 -24.20
CA TYR A 314 8.62 -32.14 -22.96
C TYR A 314 8.81 -30.64 -23.18
N SER A 315 8.34 -29.85 -22.23
CA SER A 315 8.59 -28.41 -22.14
C SER A 315 9.36 -28.07 -20.86
N ARG A 316 9.78 -26.82 -20.79
CA ARG A 316 10.26 -26.19 -19.56
C ARG A 316 9.05 -25.83 -18.71
N GLY A 317 8.55 -26.80 -17.92
CA GLY A 317 7.37 -26.60 -17.08
C GLY A 317 7.66 -25.61 -15.95
N HIS A 318 6.96 -24.49 -15.92
CA HIS A 318 7.08 -23.51 -14.84
C HIS A 318 6.45 -24.03 -13.54
N PHE A 319 7.05 -23.68 -12.41
CA PHE A 319 6.46 -23.84 -11.08
C PHE A 319 5.71 -22.57 -10.67
N VAL A 320 6.36 -21.43 -10.77
CA VAL A 320 5.69 -20.10 -10.70
C VAL A 320 5.42 -19.67 -12.13
N ALA A 321 4.16 -19.68 -12.53
CA ALA A 321 3.78 -19.33 -13.91
C ALA A 321 4.15 -17.87 -14.25
N SER A 322 4.61 -17.63 -15.46
CA SER A 322 4.98 -16.28 -15.90
C SER A 322 3.81 -15.31 -15.87
N GLU A 323 2.59 -15.79 -16.11
CA GLU A 323 1.37 -14.99 -16.05
C GLU A 323 0.97 -14.50 -14.64
N TYR A 324 1.58 -15.07 -13.57
CA TYR A 324 1.37 -14.59 -12.20
C TYR A 324 2.23 -13.38 -11.87
N ARG A 325 3.21 -13.07 -12.69
CA ARG A 325 4.25 -12.07 -12.43
C ARG A 325 4.39 -11.12 -13.63
N GLN A 326 3.34 -10.30 -13.85
CA GLN A 326 3.25 -9.36 -14.96
C GLN A 326 3.14 -7.88 -14.54
N THR A 327 3.59 -7.55 -13.33
CA THR A 327 3.68 -6.16 -12.89
C THR A 327 4.71 -5.40 -13.73
N THR A 328 5.88 -5.99 -13.95
CA THR A 328 6.91 -5.43 -14.84
C THR A 328 7.58 -6.52 -15.67
N VAL A 329 8.20 -6.14 -16.80
CA VAL A 329 9.02 -7.05 -17.62
C VAL A 329 10.15 -7.67 -16.80
N LYS A 330 10.78 -6.90 -15.92
CA LYS A 330 11.88 -7.38 -15.07
C LYS A 330 11.41 -8.41 -14.05
N GLN A 331 10.26 -8.19 -13.42
CA GLN A 331 9.64 -9.16 -12.53
C GLN A 331 9.29 -10.45 -13.29
N ASN A 332 8.69 -10.33 -14.47
CA ASN A 332 8.35 -11.48 -15.32
C ASN A 332 9.58 -12.31 -15.67
N LYS A 333 10.69 -11.67 -16.04
CA LYS A 333 11.96 -12.35 -16.34
C LYS A 333 12.48 -13.24 -15.22
N GLN A 334 12.16 -12.95 -13.96
CA GLN A 334 12.56 -13.81 -12.84
C GLN A 334 11.91 -15.18 -12.90
N THR A 335 10.74 -15.34 -13.48
CA THR A 335 10.09 -16.65 -13.64
C THR A 335 10.79 -17.54 -14.66
N PHE A 336 11.72 -17.00 -15.45
CA PHE A 336 12.53 -17.72 -16.45
C PHE A 336 13.93 -18.08 -15.94
N TYR A 337 14.09 -18.28 -14.64
CA TYR A 337 15.27 -18.93 -14.10
C TYR A 337 15.20 -20.45 -14.26
N TYR A 338 16.35 -21.09 -14.53
CA TYR A 338 16.43 -22.55 -14.61
C TYR A 338 16.06 -23.25 -13.30
N SER A 339 16.07 -22.54 -12.17
CA SER A 339 15.58 -23.03 -10.89
C SER A 339 14.03 -23.04 -10.77
N ASN A 340 13.31 -22.54 -11.77
CA ASN A 340 11.84 -22.49 -11.77
C ASN A 340 11.23 -23.41 -12.85
N GLN A 341 11.92 -24.48 -13.23
CA GLN A 341 11.48 -25.40 -14.28
C GLN A 341 11.77 -26.85 -13.97
N ALA A 342 10.98 -27.74 -14.54
CA ALA A 342 11.27 -29.18 -14.67
C ALA A 342 10.75 -29.71 -16.00
N PRO A 343 11.23 -30.90 -16.48
CA PRO A 343 10.66 -31.56 -17.65
C PRO A 343 9.17 -31.84 -17.42
N GLN A 344 8.30 -31.18 -18.18
CA GLN A 344 6.86 -31.35 -18.11
C GLN A 344 6.32 -31.76 -19.49
N TRP A 345 5.48 -32.81 -19.52
CA TRP A 345 4.91 -33.26 -20.77
C TRP A 345 4.16 -32.12 -21.47
N GLN A 346 4.45 -31.90 -22.77
CA GLN A 346 3.97 -30.73 -23.47
C GLN A 346 2.48 -30.84 -23.81
N ASN A 347 2.12 -31.85 -24.62
CA ASN A 347 0.80 -31.90 -25.25
C ASN A 347 -0.27 -32.42 -24.28
N GLY A 348 -1.29 -31.62 -24.03
CA GLY A 348 -2.42 -31.95 -23.15
C GLY A 348 -2.11 -31.91 -21.66
N PHE A 349 -0.83 -31.66 -21.25
CA PHE A 349 -0.49 -31.37 -19.86
C PHE A 349 -0.04 -29.90 -19.70
N ASN A 350 1.18 -29.54 -20.10
CA ASN A 350 1.66 -28.17 -19.92
C ASN A 350 0.80 -27.14 -20.68
N ASP A 351 0.48 -27.42 -21.95
CA ASP A 351 -0.40 -26.58 -22.79
C ASP A 351 -1.90 -26.90 -22.63
N GLY A 352 -2.27 -27.83 -21.79
CA GLY A 352 -3.63 -28.31 -21.55
C GLY A 352 -4.12 -28.07 -20.14
N ILE A 353 -4.21 -29.17 -19.36
CA ILE A 353 -4.82 -29.17 -18.02
C ILE A 353 -4.06 -28.29 -17.03
N TRP A 354 -2.71 -28.23 -17.12
CA TRP A 354 -1.89 -27.44 -16.21
C TRP A 354 -2.06 -25.93 -16.47
N SER A 355 -2.00 -25.51 -17.73
CA SER A 355 -2.22 -24.10 -18.08
C SER A 355 -3.67 -23.66 -17.74
N THR A 356 -4.64 -24.56 -17.86
CA THR A 356 -6.03 -24.32 -17.42
C THR A 356 -6.09 -24.10 -15.91
N LEU A 357 -5.38 -24.92 -15.11
CA LEU A 357 -5.28 -24.74 -13.67
C LEU A 357 -4.60 -23.42 -13.31
N GLU A 358 -3.52 -23.06 -14.00
CA GLU A 358 -2.83 -21.78 -13.80
C GLU A 358 -3.74 -20.59 -14.05
N GLY A 359 -4.46 -20.58 -15.17
CA GLY A 359 -5.47 -19.56 -15.47
C GLY A 359 -6.56 -19.49 -14.37
N ARG A 360 -6.94 -20.64 -13.80
CA ARG A 360 -7.90 -20.68 -12.70
C ARG A 360 -7.34 -20.08 -11.42
N VAL A 361 -6.10 -20.37 -11.05
CA VAL A 361 -5.42 -19.72 -9.91
C VAL A 361 -5.40 -18.21 -10.10
N LYS A 362 -5.02 -17.73 -11.30
CA LYS A 362 -5.01 -16.30 -11.65
C LYS A 362 -6.40 -15.68 -11.45
N THR A 363 -7.48 -16.31 -11.93
CA THR A 363 -8.85 -15.79 -11.76
C THR A 363 -9.34 -15.78 -10.32
N LYS A 364 -8.78 -16.62 -9.45
CA LYS A 364 -9.10 -16.68 -8.01
C LYS A 364 -8.20 -15.79 -7.15
N THR A 365 -7.24 -15.09 -7.75
CA THR A 365 -6.37 -14.15 -7.05
C THR A 365 -7.21 -13.06 -6.38
N PRO A 366 -7.15 -12.92 -5.05
CA PRO A 366 -7.92 -11.91 -4.34
C PRO A 366 -7.34 -10.51 -4.54
N SER A 367 -8.13 -9.50 -4.23
CA SER A 367 -7.73 -8.10 -4.09
C SER A 367 -7.94 -7.64 -2.64
N GLY A 368 -7.34 -6.47 -2.31
CA GLY A 368 -7.41 -5.91 -0.96
C GLY A 368 -6.39 -6.54 0.00
N GLN A 369 -6.35 -6.01 1.22
CA GLN A 369 -5.27 -6.30 2.16
C GLN A 369 -5.54 -7.48 3.11
N TYR A 370 -6.77 -7.97 3.16
CA TYR A 370 -7.19 -8.95 4.18
C TYR A 370 -7.45 -10.34 3.61
N THR A 371 -7.12 -10.60 2.37
CA THR A 371 -7.25 -11.93 1.78
C THR A 371 -6.01 -12.23 0.93
N MET A 372 -5.38 -13.38 1.18
CA MET A 372 -4.19 -13.85 0.48
C MET A 372 -4.43 -15.24 -0.09
N LEU A 373 -3.83 -15.50 -1.23
CA LEU A 373 -3.74 -16.83 -1.81
C LEU A 373 -2.27 -17.26 -1.76
N TYR A 374 -1.97 -18.26 -0.97
CA TYR A 374 -0.65 -18.88 -0.91
C TYR A 374 -0.61 -20.10 -1.81
N VAL A 375 0.45 -20.25 -2.58
CA VAL A 375 0.59 -21.31 -3.57
C VAL A 375 1.95 -21.99 -3.40
N VAL A 376 1.91 -23.31 -3.21
CA VAL A 376 3.10 -24.17 -3.27
C VAL A 376 2.96 -25.08 -4.49
N THR A 377 3.95 -25.05 -5.38
CA THR A 377 4.01 -25.90 -6.57
C THR A 377 5.22 -26.81 -6.47
N GLY A 378 5.06 -28.09 -6.73
CA GLY A 378 6.18 -29.03 -6.64
C GLY A 378 6.01 -30.24 -7.55
N VAL A 379 6.95 -31.16 -7.44
CA VAL A 379 6.99 -32.40 -8.21
C VAL A 379 7.24 -33.60 -7.31
N LEU A 380 6.81 -34.77 -7.79
CA LEU A 380 7.10 -36.07 -7.16
C LEU A 380 7.90 -36.93 -8.11
N TYR A 381 8.77 -37.78 -7.55
CA TYR A 381 9.57 -38.77 -8.26
C TYR A 381 9.23 -40.16 -7.71
N GLU A 382 8.05 -40.67 -8.08
CA GLU A 382 7.55 -41.96 -7.61
C GLU A 382 7.76 -43.03 -8.68
N GLY A 383 8.12 -44.24 -8.25
CA GLY A 383 8.41 -45.34 -9.17
C GLY A 383 9.75 -45.15 -9.93
N ASN A 384 9.90 -45.85 -11.05
CA ASN A 384 11.08 -45.73 -11.91
C ASN A 384 10.98 -44.46 -12.76
N THR A 385 11.82 -43.50 -12.46
CA THR A 385 11.90 -42.26 -13.25
C THR A 385 12.87 -42.40 -14.41
N THR A 386 12.45 -42.03 -15.61
CA THR A 386 13.32 -41.85 -16.77
C THR A 386 14.06 -40.53 -16.68
N THR A 387 15.10 -40.37 -17.52
CA THR A 387 15.85 -39.12 -17.56
C THR A 387 15.79 -38.47 -18.94
N LEU A 388 15.89 -37.17 -18.96
CA LEU A 388 16.01 -36.32 -20.15
C LEU A 388 17.49 -35.89 -20.29
N PRO A 389 18.19 -36.21 -21.37
CA PRO A 389 19.50 -35.66 -21.63
C PRO A 389 19.41 -34.15 -21.95
N SER A 390 20.16 -33.34 -21.19
CA SER A 390 20.22 -31.89 -21.45
C SER A 390 21.60 -31.35 -21.04
N ASN A 391 22.32 -30.73 -21.97
CA ASN A 391 23.61 -30.08 -21.72
C ASN A 391 24.63 -31.00 -20.98
N GLY A 392 24.72 -32.28 -21.38
CA GLY A 392 25.61 -33.26 -20.78
C GLY A 392 25.14 -33.79 -19.41
N LYS A 393 23.93 -33.49 -19.00
CA LYS A 393 23.29 -33.95 -17.76
C LYS A 393 22.13 -34.88 -18.08
N ASN A 394 21.86 -35.82 -17.18
CA ASN A 394 20.65 -36.64 -17.23
C ASN A 394 19.66 -36.14 -16.20
N VAL A 395 18.71 -35.34 -16.67
CA VAL A 395 17.70 -34.70 -15.81
C VAL A 395 16.57 -35.68 -15.54
N PRO A 396 16.31 -36.08 -14.28
CA PRO A 396 15.19 -36.96 -13.96
C PRO A 396 13.85 -36.29 -14.35
N ILE A 397 12.98 -37.06 -14.97
CA ILE A 397 11.61 -36.61 -15.33
C ILE A 397 10.72 -36.89 -14.14
N PRO A 398 10.05 -35.85 -13.55
CA PRO A 398 9.10 -36.06 -12.48
C PRO A 398 7.96 -36.99 -12.91
N SER A 399 7.49 -37.86 -12.00
CA SER A 399 6.30 -38.67 -12.21
C SER A 399 5.01 -37.87 -12.14
N HIS A 400 4.97 -36.85 -11.23
CA HIS A 400 3.81 -36.02 -11.02
C HIS A 400 4.21 -34.56 -10.80
N PHE A 401 3.29 -33.68 -11.13
CA PHE A 401 3.29 -32.25 -10.70
C PHE A 401 2.12 -32.02 -9.75
N TYR A 402 2.34 -31.24 -8.70
CA TYR A 402 1.28 -30.83 -7.78
C TYR A 402 1.26 -29.33 -7.55
N LYS A 403 0.10 -28.82 -7.14
CA LYS A 403 -0.10 -27.44 -6.75
C LYS A 403 -1.03 -27.39 -5.53
N CYS A 404 -0.50 -26.95 -4.38
CA CYS A 404 -1.26 -26.72 -3.15
C CYS A 404 -1.60 -25.24 -3.06
N ILE A 405 -2.84 -24.91 -2.73
CA ILE A 405 -3.37 -23.56 -2.72
C ILE A 405 -4.13 -23.36 -1.41
N MET A 406 -3.71 -22.38 -0.63
CA MET A 406 -4.39 -21.96 0.59
C MET A 406 -4.83 -20.51 0.50
N LYS A 407 -6.13 -20.28 0.63
CA LYS A 407 -6.73 -18.95 0.74
C LYS A 407 -6.88 -18.59 2.20
N CYS A 408 -6.21 -17.55 2.67
CA CYS A 408 -6.29 -17.06 4.03
C CYS A 408 -7.01 -15.72 4.12
N THR A 409 -7.86 -15.57 5.14
CA THR A 409 -8.39 -14.27 5.58
C THR A 409 -7.55 -13.78 6.74
N LEU A 410 -7.18 -12.50 6.71
CA LEU A 410 -6.34 -11.85 7.72
C LEU A 410 -7.16 -10.82 8.50
N ASN A 411 -6.84 -10.62 9.77
CA ASN A 411 -7.33 -9.48 10.55
C ASN A 411 -6.47 -8.23 10.32
N GLY A 412 -6.84 -7.12 10.96
CA GLY A 412 -6.08 -5.86 10.87
C GLY A 412 -4.66 -5.92 11.42
N SER A 413 -4.31 -6.96 12.17
CA SER A 413 -2.94 -7.21 12.68
C SER A 413 -2.15 -8.18 11.79
N GLY A 414 -2.70 -8.61 10.65
CA GLY A 414 -2.06 -9.55 9.73
C GLY A 414 -2.08 -11.00 10.18
N GLN A 415 -2.84 -11.34 11.22
CA GLN A 415 -2.99 -12.72 11.69
C GLN A 415 -4.06 -13.43 10.87
N VAL A 416 -3.84 -14.71 10.56
CA VAL A 416 -4.83 -15.55 9.88
C VAL A 416 -6.01 -15.82 10.81
N THR A 417 -7.22 -15.57 10.33
CA THR A 417 -8.49 -15.77 11.04
C THR A 417 -9.43 -16.73 10.31
N GLY A 418 -9.05 -17.17 9.12
CA GLY A 418 -9.77 -18.17 8.34
C GLY A 418 -8.91 -18.70 7.23
N ALA A 419 -9.05 -19.98 6.91
CA ALA A 419 -8.31 -20.66 5.86
C ALA A 419 -9.21 -21.60 5.06
N GLN A 420 -8.94 -21.73 3.76
CA GLN A 420 -9.56 -22.69 2.84
C GLN A 420 -8.48 -23.28 1.94
N GLY A 421 -8.36 -24.60 1.89
CA GLY A 421 -7.31 -25.29 1.16
C GLY A 421 -7.85 -26.13 -0.01
N ILE A 422 -7.01 -26.34 -1.01
CA ILE A 422 -7.18 -27.32 -2.10
C ILE A 422 -5.81 -27.67 -2.66
N ALA A 423 -5.66 -28.90 -3.12
CA ALA A 423 -4.49 -29.28 -3.89
C ALA A 423 -4.92 -29.93 -5.22
N PHE A 424 -3.99 -29.96 -6.15
CA PHE A 424 -4.11 -30.65 -7.42
C PHE A 424 -2.85 -31.49 -7.66
N VAL A 425 -3.01 -32.67 -8.19
CA VAL A 425 -1.90 -33.53 -8.59
C VAL A 425 -2.24 -34.24 -9.89
N TYR A 426 -1.27 -34.27 -10.80
CA TYR A 426 -1.41 -34.93 -12.09
C TYR A 426 -0.16 -35.74 -12.41
N THR A 427 -0.32 -36.87 -13.07
CA THR A 427 0.80 -37.57 -13.68
C THR A 427 1.45 -36.68 -14.76
N ASN A 428 2.74 -36.83 -14.95
CA ASN A 428 3.48 -36.10 -15.98
C ASN A 428 3.31 -36.77 -17.37
N ALA A 429 2.07 -36.76 -17.85
CA ALA A 429 1.62 -37.40 -19.09
C ALA A 429 0.49 -36.58 -19.74
N SER A 430 -0.01 -37.00 -20.90
CA SER A 430 -1.12 -36.31 -21.55
C SER A 430 -2.43 -36.48 -20.76
N HIS A 431 -3.15 -35.37 -20.60
CA HIS A 431 -4.45 -35.27 -19.99
C HIS A 431 -5.49 -34.70 -20.98
N THR A 432 -5.31 -34.98 -22.27
CA THR A 432 -6.17 -34.43 -23.32
C THR A 432 -7.63 -34.87 -23.09
N GLY A 433 -8.55 -33.89 -23.02
CA GLY A 433 -9.98 -34.12 -22.80
C GLY A 433 -10.40 -34.22 -21.31
N GLU A 434 -9.45 -34.19 -20.37
CA GLU A 434 -9.73 -34.13 -18.93
C GLU A 434 -10.06 -32.71 -18.46
N ASN A 435 -10.93 -32.63 -17.44
CA ASN A 435 -11.19 -31.38 -16.73
C ASN A 435 -10.14 -31.18 -15.65
N TYR A 436 -9.67 -29.92 -15.45
CA TYR A 436 -8.65 -29.62 -14.43
C TYR A 436 -9.08 -30.07 -13.00
N VAL A 437 -10.37 -30.20 -12.74
CA VAL A 437 -10.88 -30.70 -11.44
C VAL A 437 -10.51 -32.17 -11.22
N SER A 438 -10.16 -32.93 -12.28
CA SER A 438 -9.80 -34.36 -12.15
C SER A 438 -8.58 -34.60 -11.23
N GLY A 439 -7.68 -33.63 -11.09
CA GLY A 439 -6.54 -33.71 -10.18
C GLY A 439 -6.78 -33.15 -8.78
N ALA A 440 -8.01 -32.70 -8.46
CA ALA A 440 -8.30 -32.11 -7.16
C ALA A 440 -8.20 -33.13 -6.01
N THR A 441 -7.50 -32.74 -4.93
CA THR A 441 -7.28 -33.54 -3.72
C THR A 441 -7.09 -32.62 -2.51
N SER A 442 -6.93 -33.18 -1.32
CA SER A 442 -6.57 -32.45 -0.11
C SER A 442 -5.09 -32.07 -0.09
N ILE A 443 -4.74 -30.97 0.57
CA ILE A 443 -3.34 -30.59 0.77
C ILE A 443 -2.62 -31.67 1.56
N ARG A 444 -3.25 -32.22 2.61
CA ARG A 444 -2.71 -33.29 3.46
C ARG A 444 -2.28 -34.53 2.66
N SER A 445 -3.03 -34.87 1.62
CA SER A 445 -2.65 -35.98 0.72
C SER A 445 -1.32 -35.73 -0.02
N ILE A 446 -1.09 -34.47 -0.41
CA ILE A 446 0.17 -34.11 -1.08
C ILE A 446 1.34 -34.03 -0.09
N GLU A 447 1.11 -33.53 1.11
CA GLU A 447 2.13 -33.45 2.16
C GLU A 447 2.68 -34.84 2.50
N GLN A 448 1.81 -35.81 2.66
CA GLN A 448 2.20 -37.21 2.91
C GLN A 448 3.09 -37.78 1.80
N ARG A 449 2.85 -37.43 0.55
CA ARG A 449 3.64 -37.86 -0.61
C ARG A 449 4.93 -37.06 -0.78
N ALA A 450 4.88 -35.75 -0.56
CA ALA A 450 6.01 -34.85 -0.76
C ALA A 450 7.00 -34.85 0.42
N GLY A 451 6.54 -35.25 1.61
CA GLY A 451 7.33 -35.27 2.83
C GLY A 451 7.61 -33.88 3.39
N PHE A 452 6.72 -32.95 3.18
CA PHE A 452 6.75 -31.57 3.71
C PHE A 452 5.42 -31.22 4.31
N ASP A 453 5.44 -30.41 5.34
CA ASP A 453 4.31 -29.71 5.94
C ASP A 453 4.21 -28.34 5.26
N PHE A 454 3.14 -28.12 4.49
CA PHE A 454 2.93 -26.89 3.75
C PHE A 454 2.10 -25.91 4.59
N PHE A 455 2.38 -24.62 4.43
CA PHE A 455 1.65 -23.56 5.16
C PHE A 455 1.78 -23.61 6.69
N ALA A 456 2.80 -24.23 7.21
CA ALA A 456 3.06 -24.54 8.63
C ALA A 456 3.07 -23.34 9.61
N LYS A 457 2.83 -22.13 9.15
CA LYS A 457 2.67 -20.91 9.98
C LYS A 457 1.22 -20.45 10.09
N VAL A 458 0.32 -21.07 9.35
CA VAL A 458 -1.12 -20.89 9.57
C VAL A 458 -1.46 -21.53 10.93
N PRO A 459 -2.33 -20.92 11.77
CA PRO A 459 -2.70 -21.54 13.05
C PRO A 459 -3.22 -22.97 12.88
N ASP A 460 -2.69 -23.91 13.68
CA ASP A 460 -2.88 -25.38 13.53
C ASP A 460 -4.33 -25.82 13.34
N ASP A 461 -5.29 -25.19 14.03
CA ASP A 461 -6.71 -25.52 13.90
C ASP A 461 -7.29 -25.12 12.54
N LEU A 462 -6.88 -23.97 12.02
CA LEU A 462 -7.29 -23.47 10.71
C LEU A 462 -6.55 -24.22 9.60
N GLU A 463 -5.27 -24.47 9.78
CA GLU A 463 -4.42 -25.24 8.86
C GLU A 463 -4.97 -26.64 8.66
N ASN A 464 -5.10 -27.44 9.75
CA ASN A 464 -5.62 -28.79 9.71
C ASN A 464 -7.01 -28.88 9.07
N SER A 465 -7.90 -27.91 9.38
CA SER A 465 -9.23 -27.84 8.77
C SER A 465 -9.15 -27.57 7.26
N ALA A 466 -8.28 -26.66 6.83
CA ALA A 466 -8.13 -26.31 5.42
C ALA A 466 -7.47 -27.43 4.62
N GLU A 467 -6.47 -28.09 5.17
CA GLU A 467 -5.67 -29.12 4.51
C GLU A 467 -6.38 -30.45 4.35
N THR A 468 -7.28 -30.78 5.28
CA THR A 468 -8.09 -32.00 5.24
C THR A 468 -9.45 -31.81 4.55
N ASN A 469 -9.79 -30.55 4.21
CA ASN A 469 -11.05 -30.22 3.58
C ASN A 469 -11.17 -30.87 2.20
N THR A 470 -12.31 -31.51 1.95
CA THR A 470 -12.69 -32.12 0.67
C THR A 470 -13.75 -31.31 -0.08
N ASP A 471 -14.35 -30.27 0.54
CA ASP A 471 -15.21 -29.32 -0.18
C ASP A 471 -14.38 -28.24 -0.86
N HIS A 472 -14.10 -28.45 -2.11
CA HIS A 472 -13.31 -27.55 -2.94
C HIS A 472 -14.17 -26.55 -3.75
N SER A 473 -15.45 -26.42 -3.43
CA SER A 473 -16.41 -25.59 -4.17
C SER A 473 -15.99 -24.12 -4.27
N TRP A 474 -15.31 -23.59 -3.26
CA TRP A 474 -14.79 -22.23 -3.24
C TRP A 474 -13.83 -21.93 -4.41
N PHE A 475 -13.09 -22.95 -4.84
CA PHE A 475 -12.12 -22.83 -5.93
C PHE A 475 -12.70 -23.35 -7.26
N THR A 476 -13.25 -24.56 -7.25
CA THR A 476 -13.72 -25.26 -8.46
C THR A 476 -15.06 -24.75 -8.96
N GLY A 477 -15.91 -24.24 -8.07
CA GLY A 477 -17.31 -23.90 -8.35
C GLY A 477 -18.23 -25.12 -8.41
N VAL A 478 -17.75 -26.32 -8.06
CA VAL A 478 -18.51 -27.59 -8.04
C VAL A 478 -18.55 -28.12 -6.62
N SER A 479 -19.75 -28.36 -6.10
CA SER A 479 -19.94 -28.95 -4.77
C SER A 479 -19.53 -30.43 -4.77
N ASN A 480 -18.77 -30.87 -3.76
CA ASN A 480 -18.32 -32.23 -3.51
C ASN A 480 -17.54 -32.90 -4.66
N THR A 481 -16.25 -32.65 -4.70
CA THR A 481 -15.28 -33.41 -5.51
C THR A 481 -14.73 -34.65 -4.76
N SER A 482 -15.19 -34.91 -3.53
CA SER A 482 -14.63 -35.87 -2.58
C SER A 482 -14.72 -37.36 -2.96
N SER A 483 -15.42 -37.74 -4.03
CA SER A 483 -15.64 -39.14 -4.30
C SER A 483 -14.74 -39.77 -5.36
N VAL A 484 -13.85 -39.02 -5.99
CA VAL A 484 -13.15 -39.53 -7.18
C VAL A 484 -11.72 -39.99 -6.89
N TYR A 485 -11.04 -39.50 -5.83
CA TYR A 485 -9.60 -39.72 -5.67
C TYR A 485 -9.09 -40.32 -4.36
N ASP A 486 -9.84 -40.31 -3.26
CA ASP A 486 -9.34 -40.85 -1.98
C ASP A 486 -9.32 -42.41 -1.94
N ASN A 487 -9.87 -43.09 -2.92
CA ASN A 487 -10.05 -44.54 -2.90
C ASN A 487 -9.20 -45.35 -3.91
N ASN A 488 -8.38 -44.72 -4.75
CA ASN A 488 -7.69 -45.44 -5.84
C ASN A 488 -6.16 -45.47 -5.77
N TRP A 489 -5.54 -44.96 -4.71
CA TRP A 489 -4.10 -45.10 -4.52
C TRP A 489 -3.84 -46.22 -3.56
N GLY A 490 -3.57 -47.39 -4.14
CA GLY A 490 -3.26 -48.60 -3.39
C GLY A 490 -2.15 -48.34 -2.39
N THR A 491 -2.35 -48.88 -1.20
CA THR A 491 -1.28 -49.04 -0.18
C THR A 491 -0.01 -49.56 -0.80
N LEU A 492 1.04 -48.75 -0.72
CA LEU A 492 2.43 -49.27 -0.82
C LEU A 492 2.88 -49.78 0.52
#